data_0e0a3627f64eaa8562233c34981517bd
#
_entry.id   0e0a3627f64eaa8562233c34981517bd
#
_cell.length_a   1.000
_cell.length_b   1.000
_cell.length_c   1.000
_cell.angle_alpha   90.00
_cell.angle_beta   90.00
_cell.angle_gamma   90.00
#
_symmetry.space_group_name_H-M   'P 1'
#
loop_
_entity.id
_entity.type
_entity.pdbx_description
1 polymer ?
#
loop_
_entity_poly.entity_id
_entity_poly.type
_entity_poly.pdbx_seq_one_letter_code
_entity_poly.pdbx_strand_id
1 'polypeptide(L)'
;MKKYLFILLVCFAAISCNSYDDEVGYIVTTNDTCLQDVISANHTSCKIKYGQTIKDVAGNPKLSKVIFKLSGDGEEVIVDAQKGDDDLYYAEIEIPYDRNVTISTIATINGEDESISVRTLYYNKSYFCPEIADSICTNPKNYDVIRYIAECKNSMFESKISEATVTIGKKTYPLTITDDNKIYCDIDLYDIADCSCYPVLTIKNEVDEYKINGGAYIQVKKETITGYDTSEDGKEIDGCIYLAGTKWAKGVIVQGSGGKNYLDINEEDGVETEAWIWNSYLRNNNLDGYKIPSLGQADSLIRYCSIQQVKAENAVNRQYVVYPAKKNERIKSFFYNIKSTPIADIRKNGVYIKGNGRYTSITYKNAYGGYDPSYYY
;
A
#
# COMPACT_ATOMS: atom_id res chain seq x y z
N MET A 1 -15.14 1.55 -0.66
CA MET A 1 -15.89 2.74 -0.17
C MET A 1 -15.09 3.97 -0.56
N LYS A 2 -15.59 4.75 -1.53
CA LYS A 2 -14.94 5.99 -1.98
C LYS A 2 -15.05 7.03 -0.88
N LYS A 3 -13.93 7.41 -0.25
CA LYS A 3 -13.89 8.57 0.62
C LYS A 3 -13.83 9.81 -0.26
N TYR A 4 -14.93 10.52 -0.33
CA TYR A 4 -14.97 11.85 -0.93
C TYR A 4 -14.26 12.81 0.01
N LEU A 5 -13.17 13.42 -0.45
CA LEU A 5 -12.53 14.54 0.20
C LEU A 5 -13.48 15.74 0.05
N PHE A 6 -14.14 16.13 1.13
CA PHE A 6 -14.93 17.36 1.17
C PHE A 6 -13.96 18.53 1.24
N ILE A 7 -13.69 19.16 0.10
CA ILE A 7 -13.12 20.50 0.06
C ILE A 7 -14.23 21.43 0.49
N LEU A 8 -14.13 21.96 1.70
CA LEU A 8 -15.05 22.99 2.19
C LEU A 8 -14.71 24.30 1.47
N LEU A 9 -15.31 24.47 0.29
CA LEU A 9 -15.27 25.74 -0.45
C LEU A 9 -16.24 26.67 0.26
N VAL A 10 -15.74 27.54 1.13
CA VAL A 10 -16.53 28.63 1.69
C VAL A 10 -16.67 29.68 0.59
N CYS A 11 -17.69 29.53 -0.24
CA CYS A 11 -18.11 30.53 -1.19
C CYS A 11 -18.84 31.64 -0.44
N PHE A 12 -18.18 32.73 -0.08
CA PHE A 12 -18.87 33.99 0.16
C PHE A 12 -19.21 34.59 -1.21
N ALA A 13 -20.42 34.39 -1.65
CA ALA A 13 -20.99 35.17 -2.75
C ALA A 13 -21.19 36.61 -2.22
N ALA A 14 -20.25 37.50 -2.50
CA ALA A 14 -20.52 38.93 -2.42
C ALA A 14 -21.43 39.26 -3.60
N ILE A 15 -22.74 39.29 -3.37
CA ILE A 15 -23.68 39.93 -4.30
C ILE A 15 -23.45 41.41 -4.14
N SER A 16 -22.66 42.00 -5.02
CA SER A 16 -22.59 43.43 -5.18
C SER A 16 -23.84 43.86 -5.95
N CYS A 17 -24.87 44.28 -5.23
CA CYS A 17 -25.97 45.06 -5.85
C CYS A 17 -25.44 46.48 -6.08
N ASN A 18 -25.04 46.80 -7.29
CA ASN A 18 -24.83 48.17 -7.67
C ASN A 18 -26.16 48.87 -7.90
N SER A 19 -26.31 50.06 -7.26
CA SER A 19 -27.44 50.95 -7.46
C SER A 19 -27.52 51.43 -8.91
N TYR A 20 -28.71 51.36 -9.49
CA TYR A 20 -29.02 51.91 -10.80
C TYR A 20 -28.88 53.44 -10.77
N ASP A 21 -27.88 53.99 -11.40
CA ASP A 21 -27.90 55.35 -11.92
C ASP A 21 -28.18 55.29 -13.43
N ASP A 22 -29.08 56.20 -13.89
CA ASP A 22 -29.71 56.19 -15.22
C ASP A 22 -28.77 56.52 -16.40
N GLU A 23 -27.49 56.28 -16.32
CA GLU A 23 -26.55 56.45 -17.44
C GLU A 23 -25.98 55.07 -17.87
N VAL A 24 -26.61 54.50 -18.91
CA VAL A 24 -26.14 53.38 -19.73
C VAL A 24 -25.36 52.32 -18.92
N GLY A 25 -26.04 51.68 -17.99
CA GLY A 25 -25.45 50.61 -17.17
C GLY A 25 -25.16 49.39 -18.02
N TYR A 26 -23.97 48.81 -17.88
CA TYR A 26 -23.59 47.51 -18.37
C TYR A 26 -23.63 46.48 -17.22
N ILE A 27 -23.85 45.23 -17.56
CA ILE A 27 -23.79 44.11 -16.62
C ILE A 27 -22.78 43.11 -17.13
N VAL A 28 -21.78 42.87 -16.31
CA VAL A 28 -20.77 41.80 -16.50
C VAL A 28 -20.99 40.74 -15.43
N THR A 29 -21.11 39.52 -15.84
CA THR A 29 -21.25 38.38 -14.91
C THR A 29 -20.03 37.50 -14.97
N THR A 30 -19.70 36.92 -13.80
CA THR A 30 -18.67 35.90 -13.67
C THR A 30 -19.32 34.57 -13.29
N ASN A 31 -18.82 33.46 -13.81
CA ASN A 31 -19.19 32.16 -13.31
C ASN A 31 -18.56 31.90 -11.95
N ASP A 32 -19.28 31.21 -11.05
CA ASP A 32 -18.76 30.79 -9.74
C ASP A 32 -17.61 29.78 -9.85
N THR A 33 -17.46 29.13 -10.98
CA THR A 33 -16.36 28.20 -11.26
C THR A 33 -15.19 28.94 -11.87
N CYS A 34 -14.10 29.04 -11.12
CA CYS A 34 -12.82 29.45 -11.70
C CYS A 34 -11.95 28.22 -12.00
N LEU A 35 -11.19 28.30 -13.09
CA LEU A 35 -10.20 27.29 -13.44
C LEU A 35 -9.04 27.38 -12.43
N GLN A 36 -8.63 26.23 -11.88
CA GLN A 36 -7.53 26.12 -10.92
C GLN A 36 -6.75 24.82 -11.16
N ASP A 37 -6.17 24.67 -12.35
CA ASP A 37 -5.43 23.47 -12.69
C ASP A 37 -3.97 23.62 -12.27
N VAL A 38 -3.45 22.71 -11.48
CA VAL A 38 -2.03 22.67 -11.14
C VAL A 38 -1.23 22.20 -12.36
N ILE A 39 -0.28 23.05 -12.81
CA ILE A 39 0.58 22.79 -13.97
C ILE A 39 1.90 22.15 -13.52
N SER A 40 2.49 22.67 -12.45
CA SER A 40 3.76 22.22 -11.90
C SER A 40 3.87 22.57 -10.42
N ALA A 41 4.80 21.92 -9.74
CA ALA A 41 5.09 22.13 -8.34
C ALA A 41 6.60 22.07 -8.11
N ASN A 42 7.11 22.84 -7.16
CA ASN A 42 8.51 22.87 -6.76
C ASN A 42 8.64 22.99 -5.23
N HIS A 43 9.83 23.23 -4.69
CA HIS A 43 10.07 23.28 -3.25
C HIS A 43 9.35 24.42 -2.51
N THR A 44 9.00 25.50 -3.20
CA THR A 44 8.51 26.76 -2.59
C THR A 44 7.08 27.10 -2.96
N SER A 45 6.61 26.65 -4.12
CA SER A 45 5.36 27.08 -4.72
C SER A 45 4.77 26.01 -5.64
N CYS A 46 3.49 26.14 -5.95
CA CYS A 46 2.91 25.49 -7.12
C CYS A 46 2.54 26.54 -8.17
N LYS A 47 2.63 26.15 -9.44
CA LYS A 47 2.18 26.93 -10.58
C LYS A 47 0.83 26.42 -11.03
N ILE A 48 -0.14 27.29 -11.09
CA ILE A 48 -1.50 26.94 -11.50
C ILE A 48 -1.90 27.72 -12.75
N LYS A 49 -2.75 27.11 -13.57
CA LYS A 49 -3.55 27.84 -14.56
C LYS A 49 -4.80 28.34 -13.88
N TYR A 50 -4.81 29.62 -13.52
CA TYR A 50 -5.96 30.29 -12.94
C TYR A 50 -6.77 30.96 -14.04
N GLY A 51 -8.10 30.81 -14.03
CA GLY A 51 -8.93 31.43 -15.04
C GLY A 51 -10.34 31.70 -14.55
N GLN A 52 -10.95 32.73 -15.11
CA GLN A 52 -12.33 33.13 -14.83
C GLN A 52 -13.06 33.50 -16.12
N THR A 53 -14.28 33.03 -16.26
CA THR A 53 -15.16 33.43 -17.38
C THR A 53 -15.77 34.76 -17.03
N ILE A 54 -15.68 35.72 -17.95
CA ILE A 54 -16.30 37.05 -17.86
C ILE A 54 -17.23 37.25 -19.05
N LYS A 55 -18.53 37.35 -18.78
CA LYS A 55 -19.55 37.49 -19.82
C LYS A 55 -20.22 38.84 -19.75
N ASP A 56 -20.36 39.45 -20.91
CA ASP A 56 -21.24 40.59 -21.09
C ASP A 56 -22.69 40.10 -21.11
N VAL A 57 -23.54 40.70 -20.30
CA VAL A 57 -24.98 40.36 -20.20
C VAL A 57 -25.82 41.47 -20.74
N ALA A 58 -25.39 42.73 -20.59
CA ALA A 58 -26.14 43.88 -21.08
C ALA A 58 -25.26 45.12 -21.25
N GLY A 59 -25.65 46.02 -22.13
CA GLY A 59 -25.02 47.34 -22.29
C GLY A 59 -23.80 47.37 -23.20
N ASN A 60 -23.40 46.24 -23.79
CA ASN A 60 -22.30 46.14 -24.75
C ASN A 60 -20.99 46.78 -24.25
N PRO A 61 -20.51 46.45 -23.07
CA PRO A 61 -19.32 47.05 -22.51
C PRO A 61 -18.07 46.72 -23.37
N LYS A 62 -17.18 47.69 -23.51
CA LYS A 62 -15.89 47.47 -24.20
C LYS A 62 -14.87 46.95 -23.18
N LEU A 63 -14.79 45.62 -23.09
CA LEU A 63 -13.76 44.97 -22.31
C LEU A 63 -12.40 45.02 -23.05
N SER A 64 -11.44 45.73 -22.52
CA SER A 64 -10.16 45.95 -23.17
C SER A 64 -9.01 45.21 -22.56
N LYS A 65 -9.04 44.93 -21.26
CA LYS A 65 -7.98 44.25 -20.52
C LYS A 65 -8.57 43.48 -19.32
N VAL A 66 -7.99 42.36 -19.00
CA VAL A 66 -8.23 41.64 -17.73
C VAL A 66 -6.87 41.35 -17.09
N ILE A 67 -6.77 41.61 -15.80
CA ILE A 67 -5.59 41.29 -14.98
C ILE A 67 -5.99 40.50 -13.73
N PHE A 68 -5.07 39.71 -13.26
CA PHE A 68 -5.15 39.08 -11.94
C PHE A 68 -4.16 39.77 -11.00
N LYS A 69 -4.67 40.41 -9.99
CA LYS A 69 -3.89 41.05 -8.95
C LYS A 69 -3.80 40.09 -7.74
N LEU A 70 -2.60 39.58 -7.51
CA LEU A 70 -2.31 38.70 -6.39
C LEU A 70 -1.83 39.54 -5.21
N SER A 71 -2.36 39.29 -4.04
CA SER A 71 -1.92 39.91 -2.79
C SER A 71 -1.77 38.86 -1.70
N GLY A 72 -0.66 38.93 -0.95
CA GLY A 72 -0.33 38.09 0.18
C GLY A 72 0.94 38.59 0.85
N ASP A 73 1.01 38.57 2.18
CA ASP A 73 2.17 38.94 2.98
C ASP A 73 2.84 40.29 2.62
N GLY A 74 2.05 41.25 2.07
CA GLY A 74 2.51 42.61 1.79
C GLY A 74 3.11 42.83 0.40
N GLU A 75 3.22 41.82 -0.44
CA GLU A 75 3.62 41.97 -1.83
C GLU A 75 2.40 41.87 -2.76
N GLU A 76 2.35 42.75 -3.77
CA GLU A 76 1.37 42.72 -4.83
C GLU A 76 2.04 42.32 -6.15
N VAL A 77 1.45 41.33 -6.83
CA VAL A 77 1.87 40.89 -8.15
C VAL A 77 0.72 41.04 -9.12
N ILE A 78 0.95 41.68 -10.26
CA ILE A 78 -0.06 41.86 -11.31
C ILE A 78 0.34 40.95 -12.48
N VAL A 79 -0.60 40.15 -12.94
CA VAL A 79 -0.45 39.24 -14.07
C VAL A 79 -1.52 39.53 -15.11
N ASP A 80 -1.11 39.80 -16.36
CA ASP A 80 -2.03 40.00 -17.47
C ASP A 80 -2.71 38.65 -17.83
N ALA A 81 -4.02 38.67 -17.95
CA ALA A 81 -4.79 37.52 -18.39
C ALA A 81 -4.83 37.40 -19.92
N GLN A 82 -4.75 36.19 -20.41
CA GLN A 82 -4.95 35.84 -21.81
C GLN A 82 -6.42 35.47 -22.02
N LYS A 83 -7.00 35.89 -23.15
CA LYS A 83 -8.34 35.46 -23.53
C LYS A 83 -8.26 34.10 -24.22
N GLY A 84 -8.99 33.14 -23.68
CA GLY A 84 -9.22 31.82 -24.26
C GLY A 84 -10.58 31.70 -24.93
N ASP A 85 -11.03 30.48 -25.13
CA ASP A 85 -12.35 30.16 -25.66
C ASP A 85 -13.43 30.41 -24.59
N ASP A 86 -14.69 30.55 -25.01
CA ASP A 86 -15.89 30.68 -24.17
C ASP A 86 -15.79 31.83 -23.11
N ASP A 87 -15.21 32.97 -23.51
CA ASP A 87 -15.00 34.15 -22.66
C ASP A 87 -14.18 33.89 -21.40
N LEU A 88 -13.37 32.81 -21.40
CA LEU A 88 -12.41 32.49 -20.34
C LEU A 88 -11.16 33.39 -20.43
N TYR A 89 -10.87 34.10 -19.35
CA TYR A 89 -9.63 34.83 -19.17
C TYR A 89 -8.76 34.06 -18.18
N TYR A 90 -7.52 33.73 -18.56
CA TYR A 90 -6.64 32.91 -17.73
C TYR A 90 -5.19 33.40 -17.74
N ALA A 91 -4.46 33.02 -16.70
CA ALA A 91 -3.03 33.19 -16.63
C ALA A 91 -2.39 32.04 -15.84
N GLU A 92 -1.10 31.82 -16.06
CA GLU A 92 -0.29 30.97 -15.22
C GLU A 92 0.25 31.80 -14.05
N ILE A 93 -0.04 31.39 -12.82
CA ILE A 93 0.35 32.09 -11.61
C ILE A 93 1.03 31.16 -10.63
N GLU A 94 2.02 31.69 -9.93
CA GLU A 94 2.73 30.99 -8.87
C GLU A 94 2.08 31.26 -7.52
N ILE A 95 1.71 30.19 -6.80
CA ILE A 95 1.12 30.27 -5.46
C ILE A 95 2.11 29.66 -4.48
N PRO A 96 2.68 30.44 -3.57
CA PRO A 96 3.54 29.93 -2.51
C PRO A 96 2.75 29.04 -1.54
N TYR A 97 3.42 28.00 -1.01
CA TYR A 97 2.78 27.09 -0.05
C TYR A 97 2.53 27.73 1.32
N ASP A 98 1.56 27.14 2.02
CA ASP A 98 1.28 27.38 3.43
C ASP A 98 0.93 28.82 3.79
N ARG A 99 0.43 29.56 2.80
CA ARG A 99 -0.08 30.93 2.99
C ARG A 99 -1.30 31.20 2.13
N ASN A 100 -2.11 32.16 2.57
CA ASN A 100 -3.25 32.64 1.82
C ASN A 100 -2.79 33.64 0.74
N VAL A 101 -3.19 33.41 -0.51
CA VAL A 101 -3.01 34.33 -1.62
C VAL A 101 -4.38 34.77 -2.10
N THR A 102 -4.64 36.05 -2.02
CA THR A 102 -5.89 36.64 -2.54
C THR A 102 -5.69 37.09 -3.98
N ILE A 103 -6.54 36.60 -4.88
CA ILE A 103 -6.54 36.96 -6.29
C ILE A 103 -7.77 37.84 -6.57
N SER A 104 -7.52 39.08 -6.95
CA SER A 104 -8.56 39.98 -7.44
C SER A 104 -8.53 40.00 -8.95
N THR A 105 -9.64 39.66 -9.59
CA THR A 105 -9.82 39.80 -11.03
C THR A 105 -10.28 41.21 -11.31
N ILE A 106 -9.48 41.95 -12.08
CA ILE A 106 -9.77 43.34 -12.47
C ILE A 106 -9.93 43.38 -13.97
N ALA A 107 -11.00 43.96 -14.43
CA ALA A 107 -11.27 44.17 -15.85
C ALA A 107 -11.34 45.66 -16.17
N THR A 108 -10.66 46.08 -17.23
CA THR A 108 -10.79 47.43 -17.78
C THR A 108 -12.00 47.49 -18.73
N ILE A 109 -13.08 48.11 -18.29
CA ILE A 109 -14.37 48.17 -18.97
C ILE A 109 -14.65 49.63 -19.29
N ASN A 110 -14.90 49.97 -20.58
CA ASN A 110 -15.10 51.33 -21.04
C ASN A 110 -13.98 52.34 -20.67
N GLY A 111 -12.78 51.81 -20.37
CA GLY A 111 -11.61 52.59 -19.98
C GLY A 111 -11.39 52.76 -18.48
N GLU A 112 -12.28 52.19 -17.66
CA GLU A 112 -12.18 52.18 -16.20
C GLU A 112 -11.90 50.77 -15.65
N ASP A 113 -11.08 50.69 -14.58
CA ASP A 113 -10.72 49.42 -13.95
C ASP A 113 -11.77 49.04 -12.89
N GLU A 114 -12.38 47.90 -13.06
CA GLU A 114 -13.39 47.36 -12.15
C GLU A 114 -12.95 46.03 -11.53
N SER A 115 -13.17 45.88 -10.24
CA SER A 115 -12.95 44.61 -9.56
C SER A 115 -14.14 43.68 -9.79
N ILE A 116 -13.95 42.63 -10.57
CA ILE A 116 -14.98 41.68 -10.96
C ILE A 116 -15.18 40.60 -9.94
N SER A 117 -14.11 40.08 -9.35
CA SER A 117 -14.17 39.04 -8.32
C SER A 117 -12.92 39.04 -7.43
N VAL A 118 -13.07 38.49 -6.25
CA VAL A 118 -11.98 38.28 -5.29
C VAL A 118 -12.04 36.82 -4.81
N ARG A 119 -10.91 36.13 -4.88
CA ARG A 119 -10.78 34.74 -4.44
C ARG A 119 -9.53 34.59 -3.56
N THR A 120 -9.64 33.80 -2.51
CA THR A 120 -8.47 33.43 -1.70
C THR A 120 -8.12 31.98 -1.95
N LEU A 121 -6.88 31.70 -2.31
CA LEU A 121 -6.33 30.37 -2.51
C LEU A 121 -5.35 30.05 -1.40
N TYR A 122 -5.34 28.80 -1.02
CA TYR A 122 -4.39 28.22 -0.07
C TYR A 122 -3.97 26.84 -0.54
N TYR A 123 -2.69 26.64 -0.75
CA TYR A 123 -2.11 25.35 -1.06
C TYR A 123 -1.15 24.95 0.05
N ASN A 124 -1.48 23.85 0.73
CA ASN A 124 -0.56 23.23 1.67
C ASN A 124 0.45 22.38 0.91
N LYS A 125 1.73 22.47 1.23
CA LYS A 125 2.79 21.67 0.62
C LYS A 125 2.48 20.16 0.74
N SER A 126 1.84 19.74 1.84
CA SER A 126 1.43 18.35 2.05
C SER A 126 0.44 17.81 1.02
N TYR A 127 -0.28 18.67 0.30
CA TYR A 127 -1.18 18.25 -0.79
C TYR A 127 -0.45 17.61 -1.98
N PHE A 128 0.83 17.87 -2.08
CA PHE A 128 1.72 17.31 -3.11
C PHE A 128 2.53 16.13 -2.60
N CYS A 129 2.37 15.79 -1.32
CA CYS A 129 3.03 14.65 -0.69
C CYS A 129 2.48 13.34 -1.30
N PRO A 130 3.35 12.41 -1.71
CA PRO A 130 2.92 11.10 -2.14
C PRO A 130 2.20 10.36 -1.01
N GLU A 131 1.10 9.71 -1.34
CA GLU A 131 0.34 8.83 -0.44
C GLU A 131 0.55 7.38 -0.82
N ILE A 132 0.65 6.49 0.17
CA ILE A 132 0.63 5.06 -0.09
C ILE A 132 -0.82 4.65 -0.31
N ALA A 133 -1.13 4.24 -1.55
CA ALA A 133 -2.44 3.69 -1.88
C ALA A 133 -2.57 2.24 -1.41
N ASP A 134 -1.50 1.46 -1.54
CA ASP A 134 -1.41 0.07 -1.10
C ASP A 134 0.05 -0.31 -0.87
N SER A 135 0.27 -1.25 0.04
CA SER A 135 1.57 -1.90 0.20
C SER A 135 1.39 -3.37 0.50
N ILE A 136 2.22 -4.20 -0.11
CA ILE A 136 2.10 -5.64 -0.05
C ILE A 136 3.49 -6.30 -0.03
N CYS A 137 3.61 -7.41 0.69
CA CYS A 137 4.76 -8.29 0.60
C CYS A 137 4.44 -9.52 -0.25
N THR A 138 5.41 -10.02 -1.00
CA THR A 138 5.31 -11.28 -1.76
C THR A 138 6.61 -12.05 -1.65
N ASN A 139 6.59 -13.34 -1.98
CA ASN A 139 7.79 -14.15 -2.11
C ASN A 139 8.10 -14.34 -3.60
N PRO A 140 9.09 -13.62 -4.17
CA PRO A 140 9.32 -13.65 -5.61
C PRO A 140 9.98 -14.93 -6.10
N LYS A 141 10.79 -15.60 -5.26
CA LYS A 141 11.56 -16.80 -5.64
C LYS A 141 11.55 -17.89 -4.58
N ASN A 142 11.75 -17.52 -3.33
CA ASN A 142 11.80 -18.42 -2.17
C ASN A 142 11.36 -17.68 -0.92
N TYR A 143 11.21 -18.38 0.20
CA TYR A 143 10.71 -17.80 1.45
C TYR A 143 11.75 -16.98 2.22
N ASP A 144 13.01 -17.05 1.85
CA ASP A 144 14.07 -16.23 2.46
C ASP A 144 14.10 -14.81 1.91
N VAL A 145 13.47 -14.59 0.76
CA VAL A 145 13.40 -13.28 0.10
C VAL A 145 11.96 -12.81 0.03
N ILE A 146 11.72 -11.64 0.57
CA ILE A 146 10.46 -10.93 0.37
C ILE A 146 10.62 -9.84 -0.68
N ARG A 147 9.60 -9.63 -1.49
CA ARG A 147 9.46 -8.45 -2.30
C ARG A 147 8.48 -7.52 -1.61
N TYR A 148 8.99 -6.38 -1.14
CA TYR A 148 8.17 -5.27 -0.71
C TYR A 148 7.74 -4.47 -1.93
N ILE A 149 6.45 -4.20 -2.04
CA ILE A 149 5.86 -3.40 -3.14
C ILE A 149 4.96 -2.37 -2.49
N ALA A 150 5.05 -1.11 -2.94
CA ALA A 150 4.08 -0.08 -2.60
C ALA A 150 3.69 0.71 -3.84
N GLU A 151 2.44 1.12 -3.91
CA GLU A 151 1.92 2.03 -4.91
C GLU A 151 1.74 3.41 -4.28
N CYS A 152 2.39 4.41 -4.88
CA CYS A 152 2.35 5.79 -4.40
C CYS A 152 1.57 6.66 -5.36
N LYS A 153 0.72 7.53 -4.80
CA LYS A 153 -0.07 8.52 -5.53
C LYS A 153 0.08 9.89 -4.88
N ASN A 154 0.07 10.92 -5.70
CA ASN A 154 -0.03 12.28 -5.21
C ASN A 154 -1.51 12.68 -5.08
N SER A 155 -1.82 13.52 -4.09
CA SER A 155 -3.19 13.96 -3.84
C SER A 155 -3.67 15.01 -4.85
N MET A 156 -2.81 15.93 -5.28
CA MET A 156 -3.18 17.05 -6.15
C MET A 156 -2.40 17.14 -7.45
N PHE A 157 -1.17 16.65 -7.49
CA PHE A 157 -0.32 16.72 -8.66
C PHE A 157 0.52 15.47 -8.78
N GLU A 158 0.46 14.79 -9.93
CA GLU A 158 1.27 13.61 -10.20
C GLU A 158 2.70 14.03 -10.53
N SER A 159 3.52 14.25 -9.53
CA SER A 159 4.94 14.46 -9.71
C SER A 159 5.68 13.12 -9.75
N LYS A 160 6.73 13.09 -10.59
CA LYS A 160 7.54 11.88 -10.75
C LYS A 160 8.39 11.64 -9.51
N ILE A 161 8.33 10.43 -8.97
CA ILE A 161 9.25 10.01 -7.92
C ILE A 161 10.65 9.85 -8.51
N SER A 162 11.63 10.56 -7.96
CA SER A 162 13.03 10.51 -8.40
C SER A 162 13.88 9.53 -7.60
N GLU A 163 13.61 9.41 -6.31
CA GLU A 163 14.32 8.50 -5.40
C GLU A 163 13.32 7.90 -4.39
N ALA A 164 13.53 6.65 -4.04
CA ALA A 164 12.76 6.00 -3.00
C ALA A 164 13.63 5.01 -2.23
N THR A 165 13.44 4.96 -0.91
CA THR A 165 14.06 3.99 -0.03
C THR A 165 13.06 3.47 1.00
N VAL A 166 13.24 2.25 1.49
CA VAL A 166 12.49 1.70 2.61
C VAL A 166 13.42 1.36 3.77
N THR A 167 13.11 1.84 4.95
CA THR A 167 13.82 1.49 6.19
C THR A 167 13.00 0.50 6.98
N ILE A 168 13.60 -0.67 7.25
CA ILE A 168 13.02 -1.75 8.05
C ILE A 168 13.93 -1.97 9.26
N GLY A 169 13.41 -1.70 10.45
CA GLY A 169 14.21 -1.68 11.66
C GLY A 169 15.34 -0.63 11.56
N LYS A 170 16.58 -1.10 11.47
CA LYS A 170 17.77 -0.22 11.39
C LYS A 170 18.42 -0.18 10.00
N LYS A 171 17.88 -0.89 9.02
CA LYS A 171 18.47 -1.02 7.68
C LYS A 171 17.61 -0.36 6.63
N THR A 172 18.26 0.37 5.73
CA THR A 172 17.63 1.05 4.60
C THR A 172 17.96 0.34 3.31
N TYR A 173 16.97 0.12 2.47
CA TYR A 173 17.05 -0.53 1.18
C TYR A 173 16.60 0.43 0.08
N PRO A 174 17.34 0.57 -1.01
CA PRO A 174 16.89 1.33 -2.17
C PRO A 174 15.73 0.62 -2.86
N LEU A 175 14.77 1.39 -3.36
CA LEU A 175 13.62 0.89 -4.09
C LEU A 175 13.78 1.15 -5.58
N THR A 176 13.39 0.19 -6.39
CA THR A 176 13.21 0.37 -7.83
C THR A 176 11.88 1.09 -8.05
N ILE A 177 11.90 2.12 -8.88
CA ILE A 177 10.73 2.93 -9.24
C ILE A 177 10.30 2.53 -10.64
N THR A 178 9.01 2.25 -10.82
CA THR A 178 8.42 1.95 -12.13
C THR A 178 7.71 3.17 -12.70
N ASP A 179 7.44 3.18 -14.00
CA ASP A 179 6.79 4.30 -14.69
C ASP A 179 5.35 4.56 -14.21
N ASP A 180 4.70 3.56 -13.60
CA ASP A 180 3.36 3.65 -13.02
C ASP A 180 3.37 3.99 -11.52
N ASN A 181 4.44 4.62 -11.02
CA ASN A 181 4.64 5.02 -9.61
C ASN A 181 4.55 3.86 -8.59
N LYS A 182 4.80 2.63 -9.03
CA LYS A 182 5.05 1.52 -8.12
C LYS A 182 6.52 1.50 -7.74
N ILE A 183 6.76 1.24 -6.48
CA ILE A 183 8.10 1.10 -5.93
C ILE A 183 8.25 -0.27 -5.30
N TYR A 184 9.40 -0.93 -5.51
CA TYR A 184 9.64 -2.25 -4.94
C TYR A 184 11.11 -2.52 -4.69
N CYS A 185 11.39 -3.46 -3.79
CA CYS A 185 12.69 -4.10 -3.64
C CYS A 185 12.57 -5.54 -3.15
N ASP A 186 13.55 -6.36 -3.51
CA ASP A 186 13.72 -7.70 -2.97
C ASP A 186 14.65 -7.63 -1.76
N ILE A 187 14.22 -8.18 -0.64
CA ILE A 187 14.94 -8.11 0.63
C ILE A 187 15.18 -9.52 1.15
N ASP A 188 16.44 -9.89 1.37
CA ASP A 188 16.79 -11.12 2.03
C ASP A 188 16.49 -11.00 3.54
N LEU A 189 15.68 -11.92 4.07
CA LEU A 189 15.29 -11.92 5.49
C LEU A 189 16.48 -12.11 6.42
N TYR A 190 17.56 -12.77 5.95
CA TYR A 190 18.79 -12.90 6.71
C TYR A 190 19.55 -11.56 6.85
N ASP A 191 19.26 -10.60 5.99
CA ASP A 191 19.81 -9.26 6.08
C ASP A 191 19.07 -8.33 7.02
N ILE A 192 17.84 -8.65 7.40
CA ILE A 192 17.04 -7.87 8.35
C ILE A 192 17.45 -8.31 9.78
N ALA A 193 17.81 -7.37 10.64
CA ALA A 193 17.94 -7.64 12.07
C ALA A 193 16.58 -7.94 12.70
N ASP A 194 16.57 -8.62 13.85
CA ASP A 194 15.34 -8.84 14.60
C ASP A 194 14.57 -7.53 14.74
N CYS A 195 13.34 -7.53 14.26
CA CYS A 195 12.49 -6.34 14.26
C CYS A 195 11.00 -6.69 14.35
N SER A 196 10.23 -5.70 14.78
CA SER A 196 8.78 -5.73 14.85
C SER A 196 8.33 -4.29 14.60
N CYS A 197 8.11 -3.92 13.34
CA CYS A 197 7.93 -2.52 12.96
C CYS A 197 7.09 -2.36 11.68
N TYR A 198 6.56 -1.16 11.52
CA TYR A 198 6.14 -0.66 10.22
C TYR A 198 7.36 -0.12 9.48
N PRO A 199 7.56 -0.46 8.21
CA PRO A 199 8.58 0.18 7.39
C PRO A 199 8.37 1.68 7.29
N VAL A 200 9.44 2.42 7.13
CA VAL A 200 9.38 3.85 6.82
C VAL A 200 9.86 4.04 5.39
N LEU A 201 8.98 4.53 4.54
CA LEU A 201 9.33 4.97 3.20
C LEU A 201 9.86 6.39 3.23
N THR A 202 10.98 6.61 2.55
CA THR A 202 11.47 7.94 2.21
C THR A 202 11.38 8.08 0.71
N ILE A 203 10.59 9.02 0.25
CA ILE A 203 10.31 9.26 -1.17
C ILE A 203 10.67 10.71 -1.49
N LYS A 204 11.41 10.91 -2.56
CA LYS A 204 11.77 12.21 -3.07
C LYS A 204 11.11 12.47 -4.42
N ASN A 205 10.52 13.62 -4.58
CA ASN A 205 9.98 14.12 -5.82
C ASN A 205 10.44 15.56 -6.07
N GLU A 206 9.85 16.25 -7.04
CA GLU A 206 10.19 17.63 -7.40
C GLU A 206 9.86 18.63 -6.28
N VAL A 207 8.94 18.28 -5.39
CA VAL A 207 8.47 19.18 -4.33
C VAL A 207 9.31 19.05 -3.07
N ASP A 208 9.57 17.83 -2.60
CA ASP A 208 10.35 17.61 -1.37
C ASP A 208 10.78 16.14 -1.18
N GLU A 209 11.44 15.89 -0.06
CA GLU A 209 11.65 14.56 0.50
C GLU A 209 10.62 14.31 1.59
N TYR A 210 9.84 13.23 1.42
CA TYR A 210 8.75 12.87 2.31
C TYR A 210 9.05 11.54 3.03
N LYS A 211 8.77 11.50 4.33
CA LYS A 211 8.80 10.27 5.12
C LYS A 211 7.37 9.85 5.44
N ILE A 212 7.00 8.68 4.97
CA ILE A 212 5.64 8.15 5.11
C ILE A 212 5.67 6.73 5.68
N ASN A 213 4.57 6.31 6.32
CA ASN A 213 4.43 4.95 6.77
C ASN A 213 4.37 3.98 5.58
N GLY A 214 5.24 2.98 5.57
CA GLY A 214 5.31 1.98 4.49
C GLY A 214 4.14 0.99 4.43
N GLY A 215 3.19 1.09 5.34
CA GLY A 215 1.90 0.35 5.31
C GLY A 215 1.97 -1.11 5.75
N ALA A 216 2.96 -1.87 5.35
CA ALA A 216 3.09 -3.29 5.68
C ALA A 216 3.82 -3.47 7.02
N TYR A 217 3.14 -4.05 8.03
CA TYR A 217 3.84 -4.45 9.26
C TYR A 217 4.76 -5.65 8.99
N ILE A 218 5.99 -5.58 9.47
CA ILE A 218 7.01 -6.61 9.29
C ILE A 218 7.55 -7.03 10.66
N GLN A 219 7.50 -8.33 10.91
CA GLN A 219 8.14 -8.94 12.04
C GLN A 219 9.11 -10.02 11.57
N VAL A 220 10.36 -9.93 11.99
CA VAL A 220 11.41 -10.92 11.75
C VAL A 220 12.10 -11.22 13.06
N LYS A 221 12.24 -12.50 13.38
CA LYS A 221 13.00 -12.98 14.51
C LYS A 221 13.91 -14.12 14.05
N LYS A 222 15.19 -14.07 14.42
CA LYS A 222 16.18 -15.08 14.11
C LYS A 222 16.53 -15.88 15.36
N GLU A 223 16.75 -17.14 15.18
CA GLU A 223 17.14 -18.04 16.28
C GLU A 223 18.20 -19.02 15.80
N THR A 224 19.30 -19.14 16.54
CA THR A 224 20.36 -20.11 16.23
C THR A 224 19.89 -21.52 16.51
N ILE A 225 20.12 -22.42 15.58
CA ILE A 225 19.86 -23.85 15.70
C ILE A 225 21.08 -24.53 16.35
N THR A 226 20.78 -25.31 17.36
CA THR A 226 21.82 -26.13 18.03
C THR A 226 21.38 -27.59 18.06
N GLY A 227 22.36 -28.51 17.92
CA GLY A 227 22.10 -29.94 18.04
C GLY A 227 21.37 -30.61 16.86
N TYR A 228 21.28 -29.92 15.71
CA TYR A 228 20.71 -30.47 14.47
C TYR A 228 21.53 -30.01 13.26
N ASP A 229 21.79 -30.94 12.33
CA ASP A 229 22.42 -30.62 11.04
C ASP A 229 21.37 -30.38 9.97
N THR A 230 21.30 -29.15 9.48
CA THR A 230 20.33 -28.69 8.48
C THR A 230 20.78 -28.96 7.03
N SER A 231 21.88 -29.62 6.78
CA SER A 231 22.48 -29.79 5.43
C SER A 231 21.61 -30.60 4.46
N GLU A 232 20.77 -31.48 4.97
CA GLU A 232 19.85 -32.30 4.18
C GLU A 232 18.48 -31.65 3.98
N ASP A 233 18.16 -30.61 4.76
CA ASP A 233 16.85 -29.97 4.73
C ASP A 233 16.60 -29.29 3.38
N GLY A 234 15.38 -29.44 2.87
CA GLY A 234 14.95 -28.91 1.59
C GLY A 234 15.21 -29.83 0.40
N LYS A 235 15.89 -30.97 0.59
CA LYS A 235 16.05 -31.96 -0.48
C LYS A 235 14.75 -32.69 -0.78
N GLU A 236 14.50 -32.92 -2.06
CA GLU A 236 13.43 -33.81 -2.49
C GLU A 236 13.92 -35.26 -2.45
N ILE A 237 13.22 -36.10 -1.69
CA ILE A 237 13.53 -37.52 -1.55
C ILE A 237 12.24 -38.31 -1.70
N ASP A 238 12.16 -39.17 -2.73
CA ASP A 238 10.99 -39.99 -3.03
C ASP A 238 9.68 -39.21 -3.19
N GLY A 239 9.73 -38.02 -3.83
CA GLY A 239 8.57 -37.16 -4.03
C GLY A 239 8.12 -36.40 -2.77
N CYS A 240 8.85 -36.49 -1.68
CA CYS A 240 8.64 -35.79 -0.41
C CYS A 240 9.70 -34.71 -0.23
N ILE A 241 9.42 -33.71 0.60
CA ILE A 241 10.43 -32.76 1.05
C ILE A 241 11.02 -33.25 2.40
N TYR A 242 12.36 -33.24 2.51
CA TYR A 242 13.05 -33.61 3.74
C TYR A 242 13.24 -32.36 4.60
N LEU A 243 12.71 -32.37 5.80
CA LEU A 243 12.86 -31.28 6.78
C LEU A 243 12.93 -31.84 8.20
N ALA A 244 13.84 -31.33 8.99
CA ALA A 244 14.00 -31.66 10.39
C ALA A 244 14.05 -33.16 10.67
N GLY A 245 14.80 -33.91 9.87
CA GLY A 245 14.97 -35.37 10.04
C GLY A 245 13.80 -36.22 9.53
N THR A 246 12.84 -35.64 8.83
CA THR A 246 11.62 -36.36 8.38
C THR A 246 11.29 -36.02 6.93
N LYS A 247 10.78 -37.02 6.19
CA LYS A 247 10.22 -36.82 4.85
C LYS A 247 8.75 -36.39 4.97
N TRP A 248 8.41 -35.22 4.45
CA TRP A 248 7.09 -34.62 4.50
C TRP A 248 6.40 -34.71 3.14
N ALA A 249 5.15 -35.12 3.12
CA ALA A 249 4.36 -35.15 1.90
C ALA A 249 4.20 -33.73 1.33
N LYS A 250 4.26 -33.61 -0.01
CA LYS A 250 4.04 -32.35 -0.73
C LYS A 250 2.58 -32.03 -0.99
N GLY A 251 1.66 -32.76 -0.46
CA GLY A 251 0.23 -32.57 -0.69
C GLY A 251 -0.59 -32.95 0.54
N VAL A 252 -1.88 -32.70 0.47
CA VAL A 252 -2.86 -33.20 1.41
C VAL A 252 -3.66 -34.34 0.77
N ILE A 253 -4.24 -35.22 1.60
CA ILE A 253 -5.08 -36.29 1.10
C ILE A 253 -6.45 -35.72 0.83
N VAL A 254 -6.93 -35.86 -0.41
CA VAL A 254 -8.25 -35.41 -0.85
C VAL A 254 -9.10 -36.62 -1.30
N GLN A 255 -10.43 -36.49 -1.20
CA GLN A 255 -11.35 -37.50 -1.67
C GLN A 255 -11.70 -37.26 -3.14
N GLY A 256 -11.33 -38.21 -3.99
CA GLY A 256 -11.67 -38.17 -5.40
C GLY A 256 -13.05 -38.70 -5.72
N SER A 257 -13.45 -38.57 -6.97
CA SER A 257 -14.67 -39.17 -7.49
C SER A 257 -14.63 -40.69 -7.37
N GLY A 258 -15.68 -41.32 -6.81
CA GLY A 258 -15.73 -42.74 -6.56
C GLY A 258 -15.14 -43.20 -5.23
N GLY A 259 -14.85 -42.26 -4.30
CA GLY A 259 -14.44 -42.57 -2.92
C GLY A 259 -12.97 -42.97 -2.77
N LYS A 260 -12.17 -42.91 -3.81
CA LYS A 260 -10.71 -43.10 -3.74
C LYS A 260 -10.03 -41.80 -3.33
N ASN A 261 -9.08 -41.92 -2.42
CA ASN A 261 -8.32 -40.79 -1.95
C ASN A 261 -6.92 -40.77 -2.59
N TYR A 262 -6.40 -39.57 -2.81
CA TYR A 262 -5.08 -39.35 -3.37
C TYR A 262 -4.43 -38.11 -2.75
N LEU A 263 -3.12 -37.94 -2.95
CA LEU A 263 -2.40 -36.72 -2.56
C LEU A 263 -2.57 -35.65 -3.63
N ASP A 264 -3.01 -34.48 -3.22
CA ASP A 264 -3.10 -33.31 -4.09
C ASP A 264 -2.21 -32.16 -3.58
N ILE A 265 -1.33 -31.69 -4.46
CA ILE A 265 -0.42 -30.60 -4.16
C ILE A 265 -1.09 -29.22 -4.24
N ASN A 266 -2.21 -29.10 -4.94
CA ASN A 266 -2.90 -27.84 -5.17
C ASN A 266 -3.97 -27.54 -4.12
N GLU A 267 -4.45 -28.55 -3.40
CA GLU A 267 -5.53 -28.41 -2.44
C GLU A 267 -5.02 -27.88 -1.09
N GLU A 268 -5.79 -26.97 -0.49
CA GLU A 268 -5.51 -26.42 0.83
C GLU A 268 -5.96 -27.35 1.97
N ASP A 269 -7.15 -27.91 1.80
CA ASP A 269 -7.82 -28.70 2.80
C ASP A 269 -7.77 -30.18 2.44
N GLY A 270 -7.27 -30.99 3.36
CA GLY A 270 -7.31 -32.44 3.25
C GLY A 270 -8.59 -33.03 3.87
N VAL A 271 -8.74 -34.33 3.70
CA VAL A 271 -9.81 -35.08 4.36
C VAL A 271 -9.61 -35.05 5.88
N GLU A 272 -10.61 -34.55 6.61
CA GLU A 272 -10.61 -34.61 8.06
C GLU A 272 -11.07 -36.00 8.53
N THR A 273 -10.25 -36.65 9.35
CA THR A 273 -10.61 -37.91 10.01
C THR A 273 -9.97 -38.00 11.38
N GLU A 274 -10.54 -38.85 12.24
CA GLU A 274 -9.96 -39.03 13.57
C GLU A 274 -8.64 -39.77 13.53
N ALA A 275 -7.68 -39.36 14.37
CA ALA A 275 -6.31 -39.84 14.35
C ALA A 275 -6.21 -41.39 14.48
N TRP A 276 -7.11 -42.04 15.19
CA TRP A 276 -7.07 -43.48 15.40
C TRP A 276 -7.46 -44.29 14.17
N ILE A 277 -8.23 -43.73 13.22
CA ILE A 277 -8.60 -44.43 11.97
C ILE A 277 -7.61 -44.17 10.82
N TRP A 278 -6.67 -43.26 10.95
CA TRP A 278 -5.74 -42.86 9.87
C TRP A 278 -4.95 -44.05 9.28
N ASN A 279 -4.44 -44.95 10.09
CA ASN A 279 -3.65 -46.09 9.57
C ASN A 279 -4.46 -47.04 8.70
N SER A 280 -5.75 -47.28 9.04
CA SER A 280 -6.64 -48.05 8.19
C SER A 280 -7.05 -47.29 6.95
N TYR A 281 -7.27 -46.01 7.09
CA TYR A 281 -7.60 -45.10 6.02
C TYR A 281 -6.49 -45.02 4.95
N LEU A 282 -5.26 -44.82 5.36
CA LEU A 282 -4.10 -44.75 4.45
C LEU A 282 -3.90 -46.09 3.69
N ARG A 283 -3.98 -47.22 4.36
CA ARG A 283 -3.90 -48.57 3.74
C ARG A 283 -4.97 -48.78 2.69
N ASN A 284 -6.21 -48.50 3.03
CA ASN A 284 -7.34 -48.72 2.14
C ASN A 284 -7.33 -47.87 0.88
N ASN A 285 -6.50 -46.83 0.86
CA ASN A 285 -6.35 -45.92 -0.28
C ASN A 285 -4.97 -45.99 -0.96
N ASN A 286 -4.20 -47.07 -0.74
CA ASN A 286 -2.86 -47.25 -1.28
C ASN A 286 -1.86 -46.13 -0.88
N LEU A 287 -2.01 -45.60 0.33
CA LEU A 287 -1.15 -44.57 0.92
C LEU A 287 -0.35 -45.13 2.12
N ASP A 288 -0.01 -46.40 2.11
CA ASP A 288 0.62 -47.14 3.21
C ASP A 288 1.98 -46.57 3.62
N GLY A 289 2.65 -45.90 2.71
CA GLY A 289 3.94 -45.23 2.97
C GLY A 289 3.83 -43.99 3.85
N TYR A 290 2.64 -43.44 4.01
CA TYR A 290 2.39 -42.21 4.75
C TYR A 290 1.92 -42.48 6.17
N LYS A 291 2.28 -41.60 7.09
CA LYS A 291 1.91 -41.66 8.52
C LYS A 291 1.55 -40.26 9.02
N ILE A 292 0.71 -40.23 10.04
CA ILE A 292 0.55 -39.00 10.82
C ILE A 292 1.89 -38.73 11.52
N PRO A 293 2.41 -37.49 11.47
CA PRO A 293 3.64 -37.16 12.18
C PRO A 293 3.46 -37.36 13.69
N SER A 294 4.50 -37.89 14.31
CA SER A 294 4.57 -37.91 15.77
C SER A 294 4.79 -36.50 16.30
N LEU A 295 4.51 -36.30 17.59
CA LEU A 295 4.81 -35.04 18.28
C LEU A 295 6.25 -34.61 18.16
N GLY A 296 7.19 -35.56 18.34
CA GLY A 296 8.61 -35.27 18.21
C GLY A 296 8.97 -34.81 16.80
N GLN A 297 8.34 -35.34 15.76
CA GLN A 297 8.55 -34.89 14.38
C GLN A 297 7.98 -33.50 14.17
N ALA A 298 6.77 -33.21 14.65
CA ALA A 298 6.17 -31.88 14.55
C ALA A 298 6.99 -30.83 15.35
N ASP A 299 7.42 -31.17 16.57
CA ASP A 299 8.28 -30.32 17.38
C ASP A 299 9.63 -30.05 16.71
N SER A 300 10.25 -31.09 16.12
CA SER A 300 11.50 -30.94 15.38
C SER A 300 11.33 -30.02 14.17
N LEU A 301 10.23 -30.14 13.42
CA LEU A 301 9.94 -29.27 12.29
C LEU A 301 9.90 -27.81 12.72
N ILE A 302 9.17 -27.50 13.80
CA ILE A 302 9.03 -26.14 14.31
C ILE A 302 10.32 -25.63 14.96
N ARG A 303 11.11 -26.51 15.56
CA ARG A 303 12.35 -26.14 16.28
C ARG A 303 13.52 -25.87 15.35
N TYR A 304 13.62 -26.59 14.24
CA TYR A 304 14.80 -26.59 13.38
C TYR A 304 14.59 -25.94 12.01
N CYS A 305 13.36 -25.61 11.64
CA CYS A 305 13.08 -24.96 10.36
C CYS A 305 12.66 -23.49 10.53
N SER A 306 12.79 -22.74 9.47
CA SER A 306 12.25 -21.40 9.34
C SER A 306 10.73 -21.45 9.13
N ILE A 307 10.02 -20.43 9.62
CA ILE A 307 8.56 -20.35 9.55
C ILE A 307 8.17 -18.97 9.04
N GLN A 308 7.32 -18.93 8.00
CA GLN A 308 6.74 -17.70 7.50
C GLN A 308 5.22 -17.78 7.48
N GLN A 309 4.56 -16.73 7.92
CA GLN A 309 3.14 -16.58 7.69
C GLN A 309 2.91 -16.10 6.25
N VAL A 310 2.17 -16.88 5.47
CA VAL A 310 1.92 -16.61 4.04
C VAL A 310 0.54 -16.06 3.76
N LYS A 311 -0.40 -16.19 4.70
CA LYS A 311 -1.75 -15.60 4.60
C LYS A 311 -2.35 -15.47 6.01
N ALA A 312 -3.13 -14.42 6.22
CA ALA A 312 -3.98 -14.26 7.40
C ALA A 312 -5.34 -13.73 6.97
N GLU A 313 -6.37 -14.58 7.04
CA GLU A 313 -7.74 -14.15 6.79
C GLU A 313 -8.33 -13.43 8.01
N ASN A 314 -7.94 -13.88 9.20
CA ASN A 314 -8.28 -13.29 10.49
C ASN A 314 -7.27 -13.76 11.56
N ALA A 315 -7.46 -13.36 12.81
CA ALA A 315 -6.58 -13.73 13.92
C ALA A 315 -6.48 -15.26 14.16
N VAL A 316 -7.44 -16.02 13.64
CA VAL A 316 -7.59 -17.46 13.90
C VAL A 316 -7.17 -18.30 12.69
N ASN A 317 -7.50 -17.86 11.47
CA ASN A 317 -7.18 -18.57 10.23
C ASN A 317 -5.86 -18.05 9.64
N ARG A 318 -4.75 -18.49 10.22
CA ARG A 318 -3.42 -18.17 9.76
C ARG A 318 -2.82 -19.33 8.99
N GLN A 319 -2.13 -19.02 7.92
CA GLN A 319 -1.47 -19.99 7.08
C GLN A 319 0.03 -19.76 7.12
N TYR A 320 0.77 -20.85 7.28
CA TYR A 320 2.20 -20.81 7.43
C TYR A 320 2.88 -21.73 6.42
N VAL A 321 4.08 -21.38 6.05
CA VAL A 321 5.02 -22.30 5.43
C VAL A 321 6.19 -22.53 6.38
N VAL A 322 6.59 -23.79 6.49
CA VAL A 322 7.80 -24.22 7.18
C VAL A 322 8.80 -24.66 6.12
N TYR A 323 9.99 -24.10 6.14
CA TYR A 323 10.98 -24.26 5.10
C TYR A 323 12.41 -24.38 5.68
N PRO A 324 13.41 -24.84 4.89
CA PRO A 324 14.75 -25.03 5.39
C PRO A 324 15.35 -23.79 6.04
N ALA A 325 15.98 -23.95 7.18
CA ALA A 325 16.84 -22.93 7.76
C ALA A 325 18.17 -22.84 7.01
N LYS A 326 18.88 -21.72 7.11
CA LYS A 326 20.19 -21.51 6.50
C LYS A 326 21.25 -21.25 7.55
N LYS A 327 22.45 -21.81 7.34
CA LYS A 327 23.63 -21.52 8.18
C LYS A 327 23.38 -21.70 9.68
N ASN A 328 22.64 -22.74 10.05
CA ASN A 328 22.22 -22.99 11.44
C ASN A 328 21.46 -21.83 12.09
N GLU A 329 20.81 -21.02 11.29
CA GLU A 329 19.92 -19.96 11.74
C GLU A 329 18.53 -20.14 11.12
N ARG A 330 17.50 -20.12 11.93
CA ARG A 330 16.11 -20.14 11.50
C ARG A 330 15.47 -18.78 11.63
N ILE A 331 14.51 -18.50 10.76
CA ILE A 331 13.76 -17.25 10.76
C ILE A 331 12.30 -17.53 11.06
N LYS A 332 11.73 -16.77 11.97
CA LYS A 332 10.28 -16.64 12.16
C LYS A 332 9.87 -15.29 11.61
N SER A 333 9.02 -15.28 10.57
CA SER A 333 8.60 -14.06 9.93
C SER A 333 7.09 -13.96 9.82
N PHE A 334 6.61 -12.74 9.95
CA PHE A 334 5.22 -12.36 9.82
C PHE A 334 5.14 -11.05 9.04
N PHE A 335 4.18 -10.99 8.10
CA PHE A 335 3.93 -9.80 7.30
C PHE A 335 2.43 -9.50 7.32
N TYR A 336 2.07 -8.29 7.71
CA TYR A 336 0.72 -7.82 7.47
C TYR A 336 0.56 -7.52 5.98
N ASN A 337 -0.55 -7.97 5.39
CA ASN A 337 -0.82 -7.80 3.97
C ASN A 337 0.21 -8.49 3.04
N ILE A 338 0.48 -9.77 3.29
CA ILE A 338 1.25 -10.60 2.36
C ILE A 338 0.32 -11.19 1.29
N LYS A 339 0.74 -11.09 0.02
CA LYS A 339 0.04 -11.78 -1.07
C LYS A 339 0.40 -13.26 -1.04
N SER A 340 -0.60 -14.10 -0.91
CA SER A 340 -0.39 -15.55 -0.84
C SER A 340 0.24 -16.08 -2.12
N THR A 341 1.30 -16.88 -1.94
CA THR A 341 1.88 -17.71 -3.01
C THR A 341 0.96 -18.91 -3.29
N PRO A 342 0.79 -19.36 -4.51
CA PRO A 342 0.05 -20.58 -4.82
C PRO A 342 0.57 -21.78 -4.00
N ILE A 343 -0.34 -22.60 -3.48
CA ILE A 343 0.00 -23.69 -2.56
C ILE A 343 0.95 -24.69 -3.20
N ALA A 344 0.77 -25.01 -4.48
CA ALA A 344 1.67 -25.86 -5.21
C ALA A 344 3.12 -25.35 -5.19
N ASP A 345 3.32 -24.03 -5.28
CA ASP A 345 4.65 -23.42 -5.20
C ASP A 345 5.21 -23.45 -3.76
N ILE A 346 4.36 -23.25 -2.75
CA ILE A 346 4.73 -23.42 -1.35
C ILE A 346 5.27 -24.83 -1.10
N ARG A 347 4.56 -25.85 -1.55
CA ARG A 347 4.88 -27.26 -1.32
C ARG A 347 6.08 -27.77 -2.10
N LYS A 348 6.61 -27.03 -3.07
CA LYS A 348 7.87 -27.35 -3.74
C LYS A 348 9.06 -27.30 -2.76
N ASN A 349 9.06 -26.34 -1.85
CA ASN A 349 10.22 -26.02 -1.02
C ASN A 349 9.92 -25.99 0.50
N GLY A 350 8.68 -26.30 0.89
CA GLY A 350 8.26 -26.24 2.28
C GLY A 350 7.03 -27.07 2.62
N VAL A 351 6.72 -27.14 3.89
CA VAL A 351 5.50 -27.75 4.43
C VAL A 351 4.51 -26.64 4.70
N TYR A 352 3.34 -26.73 4.10
CA TYR A 352 2.22 -25.81 4.33
C TYR A 352 1.41 -26.25 5.55
N ILE A 353 1.16 -25.30 6.46
CA ILE A 353 0.36 -25.51 7.65
C ILE A 353 -0.76 -24.49 7.67
N LYS A 354 -2.01 -24.96 7.69
CA LYS A 354 -3.20 -24.12 7.82
C LYS A 354 -3.76 -24.23 9.25
N GLY A 355 -3.90 -23.09 9.91
CA GLY A 355 -4.68 -22.98 11.14
C GLY A 355 -6.18 -22.88 10.77
N ASN A 356 -7.00 -23.75 11.31
CA ASN A 356 -8.45 -23.77 11.05
C ASN A 356 -9.29 -23.19 12.21
N GLY A 357 -8.68 -22.41 13.08
CA GLY A 357 -9.34 -21.76 14.21
C GLY A 357 -9.74 -22.66 15.37
N ARG A 358 -9.83 -23.96 15.15
CA ARG A 358 -10.10 -24.93 16.21
C ARG A 358 -8.83 -25.59 16.75
N TYR A 359 -7.73 -25.59 16.00
CA TYR A 359 -6.51 -26.34 16.29
C TYR A 359 -5.23 -25.56 16.01
N THR A 360 -5.22 -24.25 16.28
CA THR A 360 -3.96 -23.47 16.31
C THR A 360 -3.08 -23.81 17.52
N SER A 361 -3.61 -24.63 18.44
CA SER A 361 -2.86 -25.27 19.49
C SER A 361 -3.03 -26.77 19.33
N ILE A 362 -1.94 -27.53 19.21
CA ILE A 362 -1.96 -28.93 19.58
C ILE A 362 -2.13 -28.92 21.12
N THR A 363 -3.38 -28.90 21.57
CA THR A 363 -3.68 -28.96 22.99
C THR A 363 -3.51 -30.40 23.42
N TYR A 364 -2.42 -30.67 24.14
CA TYR A 364 -2.30 -31.93 24.85
C TYR A 364 -3.18 -31.90 26.06
N LYS A 365 -4.08 -32.87 26.14
CA LYS A 365 -4.64 -33.23 27.43
C LYS A 365 -3.50 -33.81 28.24
N ASN A 366 -3.07 -33.13 29.31
CA ASN A 366 -2.12 -33.72 30.25
C ASN A 366 -2.71 -34.98 30.88
N ALA A 367 -1.89 -35.81 31.52
CA ALA A 367 -2.30 -37.05 32.14
C ALA A 367 -3.44 -36.88 33.17
N TYR A 368 -3.76 -35.69 33.58
CA TYR A 368 -4.83 -35.31 34.52
C TYR A 368 -6.07 -34.70 33.85
N GLY A 369 -6.15 -34.69 32.54
CA GLY A 369 -7.31 -34.18 31.81
C GLY A 369 -7.37 -32.64 31.66
N GLY A 370 -6.36 -31.88 32.08
CA GLY A 370 -6.25 -30.47 31.86
C GLY A 370 -5.58 -30.13 30.51
N TYR A 371 -5.83 -28.94 29.99
CA TYR A 371 -5.16 -28.42 28.81
C TYR A 371 -3.89 -27.67 29.24
N ASP A 372 -2.76 -27.98 28.64
CA ASP A 372 -1.53 -27.22 28.86
C ASP A 372 -1.46 -26.09 27.83
N PRO A 373 -1.58 -24.82 28.27
CA PRO A 373 -1.57 -23.68 27.36
C PRO A 373 -0.16 -23.30 26.86
N SER A 374 0.88 -24.03 27.23
CA SER A 374 2.28 -23.66 26.92
C SER A 374 2.71 -24.01 25.49
N TYR A 375 1.87 -24.66 24.69
CA TYR A 375 2.17 -25.02 23.30
C TYR A 375 1.23 -24.28 22.31
N TYR A 376 1.44 -23.00 22.17
CA TYR A 376 0.87 -22.25 21.05
C TYR A 376 1.86 -22.26 19.87
N TYR A 377 1.41 -22.81 18.76
CA TYR A 377 2.12 -22.76 17.49
C TYR A 377 1.48 -21.71 16.56
#